data_4518234fcaed02b1f5618c54c5b63280
#
_entry.id   4518234fcaed02b1f5618c54c5b63280
#
_cell.length_a   1.000
_cell.length_b   1.000
_cell.length_c   1.000
_cell.angle_alpha   90.00
_cell.angle_beta   90.00
_cell.angle_gamma   90.00
#
_symmetry.space_group_name_H-M   'P 1'
#
loop_
_entity.id
_entity.type
_entity.pdbx_description
1 polymer ?
#
loop_
_entity_poly.entity_id
_entity_poly.type
_entity_poly.pdbx_seq_one_letter_code
_entity_poly.pdbx_strand_id
1 'polypeptide(L)'
;MAKSRTHAHSLIISGLVRCDGRIVMRPSFEVSGSEKIEISGDVCPYVSRGGLKLEYALDEFGINPSGKTAVDIGASTGGFTDVLLRRGAKRVYALDSGHGQLDAKIASDPRVVSV
;
A
#
# COMPACT_ATOMS: atom_id res chain seq x y z
N MET A 1 -10.52 3.61 -12.05
CA MET A 1 -9.43 3.87 -13.03
C MET A 1 -8.11 4.21 -12.36
N ALA A 2 -7.03 4.12 -13.11
CA ALA A 2 -5.70 4.43 -12.59
C ALA A 2 -5.59 5.91 -12.23
N LYS A 3 -4.93 6.20 -11.11
CA LYS A 3 -4.77 7.57 -10.58
C LYS A 3 -3.64 8.33 -11.24
N SER A 4 -2.68 7.61 -11.84
CA SER A 4 -1.51 8.18 -12.49
C SER A 4 -0.94 7.17 -13.48
N ARG A 5 0.04 7.62 -14.29
CA ARG A 5 0.76 6.74 -15.21
C ARG A 5 1.52 5.65 -14.46
N THR A 6 2.17 6.00 -13.35
CA THR A 6 2.90 5.05 -12.50
C THR A 6 1.95 4.02 -11.89
N HIS A 7 0.79 4.45 -11.42
CA HIS A 7 -0.24 3.55 -10.88
C HIS A 7 -0.73 2.59 -11.97
N ALA A 8 -0.99 3.09 -13.17
CA ALA A 8 -1.40 2.26 -14.30
C ALA A 8 -0.36 1.20 -14.65
N HIS A 9 0.92 1.58 -14.66
CA HIS A 9 2.03 0.66 -14.90
C HIS A 9 2.05 -0.47 -13.87
N SER A 10 1.90 -0.13 -12.60
CA SER A 10 1.87 -1.12 -11.50
C SER A 10 0.69 -2.08 -11.63
N LEU A 11 -0.49 -1.58 -11.97
CA LEU A 11 -1.67 -2.41 -12.19
C LEU A 11 -1.43 -3.43 -13.31
N ILE A 12 -0.83 -2.98 -14.41
CA ILE A 12 -0.58 -3.83 -15.57
C ILE A 12 0.42 -4.95 -15.24
N ILE A 13 1.56 -4.61 -14.67
CA ILE A 13 2.60 -5.62 -14.37
C ILE A 13 2.17 -6.59 -13.26
N SER A 14 1.16 -6.23 -12.47
CA SER A 14 0.61 -7.11 -11.43
C SER A 14 -0.50 -8.03 -11.95
N GLY A 15 -0.82 -7.97 -13.24
CA GLY A 15 -1.83 -8.84 -13.84
C GLY A 15 -3.27 -8.48 -13.51
N LEU A 16 -3.51 -7.26 -13.08
CA LEU A 16 -4.85 -6.79 -12.69
C LEU A 16 -5.63 -6.16 -13.84
N VAL A 17 -5.01 -5.96 -14.99
CA VAL A 17 -5.63 -5.30 -16.15
C VAL A 17 -5.95 -6.32 -17.23
N ARG A 18 -7.19 -6.28 -17.71
CA ARG A 18 -7.65 -7.08 -18.84
C ARG A 18 -8.06 -6.17 -19.98
N CYS A 19 -7.72 -6.58 -21.20
CA CYS A 19 -8.15 -5.94 -22.42
C CYS A 19 -8.94 -6.97 -23.22
N ASP A 20 -10.23 -6.71 -23.43
CA ASP A 20 -11.16 -7.65 -24.06
C ASP A 20 -11.09 -9.06 -23.46
N GLY A 21 -11.01 -9.15 -22.12
CA GLY A 21 -10.98 -10.39 -21.37
C GLY A 21 -9.61 -11.05 -21.23
N ARG A 22 -8.57 -10.51 -21.88
CA ARG A 22 -7.20 -11.03 -21.80
C ARG A 22 -6.35 -10.22 -20.86
N ILE A 23 -5.58 -10.89 -20.01
CA ILE A 23 -4.65 -10.21 -19.11
C ILE A 23 -3.52 -9.59 -19.93
N VAL A 24 -3.30 -8.29 -19.71
CA VAL A 24 -2.22 -7.52 -20.34
C VAL A 24 -1.13 -7.32 -19.31
N MET A 25 0.08 -7.77 -19.63
CA MET A 25 1.23 -7.69 -18.72
C MET A 25 2.26 -6.64 -19.15
N ARG A 26 2.14 -6.09 -20.36
CA ARG A 26 3.09 -5.10 -20.88
C ARG A 26 2.45 -3.73 -20.95
N PRO A 27 3.03 -2.71 -20.29
CA PRO A 27 2.54 -1.34 -20.38
C PRO A 27 2.53 -0.78 -21.81
N SER A 28 3.39 -1.29 -22.67
CA SER A 28 3.50 -0.87 -24.08
C SER A 28 2.46 -1.51 -24.99
N PHE A 29 1.56 -2.33 -24.47
CA PHE A 29 0.50 -2.94 -25.26
C PHE A 29 -0.37 -1.85 -25.91
N GLU A 30 -0.51 -1.89 -27.22
CA GLU A 30 -1.25 -0.88 -27.97
C GLU A 30 -2.74 -1.19 -28.00
N VAL A 31 -3.55 -0.15 -27.80
CA VAL A 31 -5.01 -0.22 -27.87
C VAL A 31 -5.52 0.77 -28.88
N SER A 32 -6.58 0.39 -29.59
CA SER A 32 -7.20 1.27 -30.63
C SER A 32 -8.24 2.23 -30.05
N GLY A 33 -8.65 2.02 -28.81
CA GLY A 33 -9.68 2.81 -28.15
C GLY A 33 -11.06 2.16 -28.15
N SER A 34 -11.23 1.05 -28.88
CA SER A 34 -12.50 0.31 -28.93
C SER A 34 -12.54 -0.88 -27.97
N GLU A 35 -11.41 -1.24 -27.37
CA GLU A 35 -11.32 -2.38 -26.47
C GLU A 35 -11.92 -2.07 -25.10
N LYS A 36 -12.50 -3.09 -24.47
CA LYS A 36 -12.98 -3.01 -23.11
C LYS A 36 -11.83 -3.27 -22.14
N ILE A 37 -11.48 -2.26 -21.35
CA ILE A 37 -10.43 -2.37 -20.35
C ILE A 37 -11.07 -2.55 -18.97
N GLU A 38 -10.65 -3.61 -18.27
CA GLU A 38 -11.13 -3.94 -16.94
C GLU A 38 -9.96 -4.01 -15.96
N ILE A 39 -10.19 -3.50 -14.74
CA ILE A 39 -9.23 -3.51 -13.66
C ILE A 39 -9.82 -4.30 -12.50
N SER A 40 -9.10 -5.33 -12.02
CA SER A 40 -9.57 -6.29 -11.01
C SER A 40 -9.23 -5.90 -9.58
N GLY A 41 -8.99 -4.63 -9.29
CA GLY A 41 -8.65 -4.16 -7.94
C GLY A 41 -7.44 -3.25 -7.96
N ASP A 42 -6.75 -3.15 -6.82
CA ASP A 42 -5.55 -2.33 -6.72
C ASP A 42 -4.34 -3.20 -6.32
N VAL A 43 -3.15 -2.71 -6.65
CA VAL A 43 -1.90 -3.45 -6.42
C VAL A 43 -1.59 -3.55 -4.94
N CYS A 44 -1.65 -2.42 -4.24
CA CYS A 44 -1.33 -2.34 -2.83
C CYS A 44 -2.04 -1.12 -2.24
N PRO A 45 -2.92 -1.30 -1.23
CA PRO A 45 -3.62 -0.18 -0.61
C PRO A 45 -2.74 0.63 0.33
N TYR A 46 -1.58 0.10 0.72
CA TYR A 46 -0.69 0.72 1.69
C TYR A 46 0.38 1.56 1.02
N VAL A 47 1.03 2.45 1.78
CA VAL A 47 2.09 3.33 1.27
C VAL A 47 3.33 2.58 0.81
N SER A 48 3.48 1.31 1.21
CA SER A 48 4.53 0.43 0.69
C SER A 48 4.10 -1.02 0.74
N ARG A 49 4.83 -1.88 0.01
CA ARG A 49 4.56 -3.33 -0.02
C ARG A 49 4.76 -4.00 1.34
N GLY A 50 5.56 -3.40 2.21
CA GLY A 50 5.76 -3.92 3.57
C GLY A 50 4.44 -4.05 4.32
N GLY A 51 3.47 -3.19 4.04
CA GLY A 51 2.14 -3.27 4.64
C GLY A 51 1.44 -4.60 4.38
N LEU A 52 1.62 -5.17 3.19
CA LEU A 52 1.04 -6.48 2.87
C LEU A 52 1.61 -7.60 3.75
N LYS A 53 2.89 -7.51 4.09
CA LYS A 53 3.53 -8.49 4.99
C LYS A 53 2.94 -8.42 6.39
N LEU A 54 2.78 -7.23 6.92
CA LEU A 54 2.21 -7.06 8.25
C LEU A 54 0.73 -7.45 8.27
N GLU A 55 -0.03 -7.08 7.26
CA GLU A 55 -1.42 -7.50 7.12
C GLU A 55 -1.54 -9.01 7.24
N TYR A 56 -0.75 -9.74 6.47
CA TYR A 56 -0.73 -11.20 6.49
C TYR A 56 -0.37 -11.73 7.88
N ALA A 57 0.67 -11.17 8.52
CA ALA A 57 1.12 -11.61 9.83
C ALA A 57 0.07 -11.37 10.91
N LEU A 58 -0.58 -10.21 10.90
CA LEU A 58 -1.64 -9.92 11.86
C LEU A 58 -2.81 -10.90 11.74
N ASP A 59 -3.20 -11.21 10.51
CA ASP A 59 -4.29 -12.16 10.26
C ASP A 59 -3.89 -13.59 10.64
N GLU A 60 -2.69 -14.01 10.26
CA GLU A 60 -2.20 -15.36 10.52
C GLU A 60 -2.02 -15.62 12.02
N PHE A 61 -1.52 -14.64 12.76
CA PHE A 61 -1.28 -14.79 14.20
C PHE A 61 -2.45 -14.31 15.07
N GLY A 62 -3.51 -13.82 14.46
CA GLY A 62 -4.69 -13.36 15.19
C GLY A 62 -4.42 -12.16 16.08
N ILE A 63 -3.52 -11.27 15.66
CA ILE A 63 -3.15 -10.08 16.44
C ILE A 63 -4.05 -8.91 16.02
N ASN A 64 -4.74 -8.30 16.98
CA ASN A 64 -5.58 -7.14 16.75
C ASN A 64 -4.91 -5.90 17.36
N PRO A 65 -4.41 -4.95 16.55
CA PRO A 65 -3.76 -3.74 17.05
C PRO A 65 -4.74 -2.66 17.52
N SER A 66 -6.04 -2.86 17.37
CA SER A 66 -7.04 -1.86 17.72
C SER A 66 -6.91 -1.40 19.17
N GLY A 67 -6.84 -0.08 19.38
CA GLY A 67 -6.71 0.53 20.69
C GLY A 67 -5.34 0.39 21.35
N LYS A 68 -4.38 -0.23 20.66
CA LYS A 68 -3.04 -0.48 21.21
C LYS A 68 -2.05 0.58 20.75
N THR A 69 -0.99 0.74 21.54
CA THR A 69 0.18 1.55 21.18
C THR A 69 1.22 0.61 20.58
N ALA A 70 1.77 0.99 19.44
CA ALA A 70 2.75 0.19 18.71
C ALA A 70 4.03 0.98 18.48
N VAL A 71 5.12 0.24 18.30
CA VAL A 71 6.42 0.80 17.89
C VAL A 71 6.80 0.13 16.58
N ASP A 72 7.06 0.93 15.57
CA ASP A 72 7.48 0.46 14.24
C ASP A 72 8.96 0.77 14.10
N ILE A 73 9.80 -0.25 14.30
CA ILE A 73 11.27 -0.12 14.24
C ILE A 73 11.72 -0.34 12.80
N GLY A 74 12.38 0.66 12.22
CA GLY A 74 12.73 0.66 10.81
C GLY A 74 11.52 1.01 9.97
N ALA A 75 10.80 2.05 10.35
CA ALA A 75 9.51 2.40 9.74
C ALA A 75 9.60 2.70 8.24
N SER A 76 10.74 3.23 7.78
CA SER A 76 10.94 3.58 6.37
C SER A 76 9.81 4.47 5.85
N THR A 77 9.16 4.14 4.76
CA THR A 77 8.04 4.93 4.21
C THR A 77 6.75 4.80 5.01
N GLY A 78 6.65 3.80 5.89
CA GLY A 78 5.52 3.67 6.80
C GLY A 78 4.50 2.60 6.43
N GLY A 79 4.90 1.57 5.68
CA GLY A 79 3.98 0.48 5.30
C GLY A 79 3.38 -0.24 6.50
N PHE A 80 4.19 -0.58 7.49
CA PHE A 80 3.70 -1.21 8.71
C PHE A 80 2.83 -0.26 9.53
N THR A 81 3.29 0.98 9.69
CA THR A 81 2.53 2.02 10.40
C THR A 81 1.17 2.22 9.76
N ASP A 82 1.10 2.26 8.42
CA ASP A 82 -0.13 2.40 7.67
C ASP A 82 -1.15 1.30 8.03
N VAL A 83 -0.71 0.05 8.04
CA VAL A 83 -1.56 -1.09 8.42
C VAL A 83 -2.07 -0.95 9.85
N LEU A 84 -1.16 -0.63 10.78
CA LEU A 84 -1.52 -0.47 12.19
C LEU A 84 -2.58 0.60 12.39
N LEU A 85 -2.43 1.75 11.70
CA LEU A 85 -3.39 2.85 11.77
C LEU A 85 -4.76 2.44 11.21
N ARG A 86 -4.77 1.78 10.06
CA ARG A 86 -6.03 1.32 9.43
C ARG A 86 -6.75 0.29 10.28
N ARG A 87 -6.02 -0.48 11.08
CA ARG A 87 -6.60 -1.47 11.99
C ARG A 87 -6.88 -0.90 13.37
N GLY A 88 -6.81 0.41 13.53
CA GLY A 88 -7.29 1.10 14.71
C GLY A 88 -6.29 1.26 15.83
N ALA A 89 -4.98 1.18 15.57
CA ALA A 89 -3.98 1.45 16.60
C ALA A 89 -4.19 2.83 17.18
N LYS A 90 -4.07 2.94 18.50
CA LYS A 90 -4.25 4.19 19.21
C LYS A 90 -3.10 5.16 18.93
N ARG A 91 -1.88 4.65 18.85
CA ARG A 91 -0.67 5.42 18.64
C ARG A 91 0.41 4.53 18.04
N VAL A 92 1.22 5.07 17.13
CA VAL A 92 2.36 4.37 16.55
C VAL A 92 3.59 5.28 16.64
N TYR A 93 4.62 4.76 17.28
CA TYR A 93 5.94 5.40 17.31
C TYR A 93 6.75 4.84 16.14
N ALA A 94 6.97 5.67 15.14
CA ALA A 94 7.70 5.28 13.93
C ALA A 94 9.17 5.68 14.07
N LEU A 95 10.04 4.69 14.21
CA LEU A 95 11.48 4.87 14.41
C LEU A 95 12.24 4.51 13.14
N ASP A 96 13.13 5.40 12.70
CA ASP A 96 14.03 5.10 11.59
C ASP A 96 15.30 5.93 11.73
N SER A 97 16.43 5.37 11.29
CA SER A 97 17.71 6.07 11.26
C SER A 97 17.80 7.09 10.14
N GLY A 98 16.96 6.94 9.10
CA GLY A 98 16.88 7.88 7.99
C GLY A 98 16.00 9.07 8.32
N HIS A 99 16.21 10.18 7.62
CA HIS A 99 15.41 11.38 7.80
C HIS A 99 14.44 11.56 6.63
N GLY A 100 13.22 11.97 6.94
CA GLY A 100 12.23 12.36 5.92
C GLY A 100 11.75 11.23 5.02
N GLN A 101 11.88 9.97 5.45
CA GLN A 101 11.46 8.83 4.64
C GLN A 101 9.98 8.50 4.78
N LEU A 102 9.38 8.88 5.89
CA LEU A 102 7.99 8.55 6.17
C LEU A 102 7.07 9.26 5.16
N ASP A 103 6.15 8.52 4.58
CA ASP A 103 5.17 9.09 3.64
C ASP A 103 4.41 10.23 4.31
N ALA A 104 4.19 11.33 3.58
CA ALA A 104 3.56 12.54 4.12
C ALA A 104 2.18 12.25 4.71
N LYS A 105 1.43 11.35 4.10
CA LYS A 105 0.11 10.95 4.58
C LYS A 105 0.19 10.27 5.95
N ILE A 106 1.23 9.46 6.16
CA ILE A 106 1.47 8.79 7.43
C ILE A 106 2.01 9.78 8.46
N ALA A 107 2.99 10.58 8.07
CA ALA A 107 3.63 11.57 8.96
C ALA A 107 2.63 12.61 9.50
N SER A 108 1.60 12.93 8.72
CA SER A 108 0.58 13.90 9.12
C SER A 108 -0.53 13.32 10.00
N ASP A 109 -0.57 12.01 10.18
CA ASP A 109 -1.59 11.40 11.06
C ASP A 109 -1.29 11.73 12.53
N PRO A 110 -2.24 12.29 13.28
CA PRO A 110 -2.01 12.70 14.67
C PRO A 110 -1.68 11.54 15.61
N ARG A 111 -1.93 10.29 15.20
CA ARG A 111 -1.60 9.10 15.98
C ARG A 111 -0.15 8.68 15.83
N VAL A 112 0.56 9.23 14.85
CA VAL A 112 1.95 8.88 14.55
C VAL A 112 2.91 9.82 15.24
N VAL A 113 3.90 9.26 15.94
CA VAL A 113 5.03 9.99 16.51
C VAL A 113 6.27 9.52 15.76
N SER A 114 6.83 10.40 14.95
CA SER A 114 8.08 10.13 14.23
C SER A 114 9.28 10.44 15.14
N VAL A 115 10.18 9.50 15.26
CA VAL A 115 11.34 9.63 16.14
C VAL A 115 12.65 9.49 15.38
#